data_8f70a2812088af75bad7f0510fa92664
#
_entry.id   8f70a2812088af75bad7f0510fa92664
#
_cell.length_a   1.000
_cell.length_b   1.000
_cell.length_c   1.000
_cell.angle_alpha   90.00
_cell.angle_beta   90.00
_cell.angle_gamma   90.00
#
_symmetry.space_group_name_H-M   'P 1'
#
loop_
_entity.id
_entity.type
_entity.pdbx_description
1 polymer ?
#
loop_
_entity_poly.entity_id
_entity_poly.type
_entity_poly.pdbx_seq_one_letter_code
_entity_poly.pdbx_strand_id
1 'polypeptide(L)'
;MILCNLSLELEHILGKEKVEEFIPTIIHEVMDVFYHPDLELSLENVNEDGSFSDSFEGRLINPGHAIEAMWFMMDIGNRIKDKNLIHRAKDIMLRTLEYGWDNEHDGIFYFLDVKGYPPQQLEWDQKLWWVHVEALVALAKGFQHTGDMRCKEWFDKVHDYTWSHFKDQQYGEWFGYLNRRGEVLLPLKGGKWKGCFHIPRSLYQVWKTLETL
;
A
#
# COMPACT_ATOMS: atom_id res chain seq x y z
N MET A 1 -0.25 5.43 -9.84
CA MET A 1 -0.99 5.02 -8.63
C MET A 1 -2.23 5.90 -8.38
N ILE A 2 -2.12 7.16 -7.99
CA ILE A 2 -3.26 8.04 -7.63
C ILE A 2 -4.35 8.09 -8.73
N LEU A 3 -3.95 8.16 -10.00
CA LEU A 3 -4.89 8.17 -11.12
C LEU A 3 -5.80 6.93 -11.16
N CYS A 4 -5.32 5.78 -10.68
CA CYS A 4 -6.11 4.56 -10.57
C CYS A 4 -7.36 4.76 -9.71
N ASN A 5 -7.14 5.22 -8.48
CA ASN A 5 -8.24 5.44 -7.52
C ASN A 5 -9.16 6.58 -7.99
N LEU A 6 -8.56 7.72 -8.41
CA LEU A 6 -9.35 8.86 -8.87
C LEU A 6 -10.24 8.53 -10.08
N SER A 7 -9.77 7.67 -10.99
CA SER A 7 -10.58 7.26 -12.14
C SER A 7 -11.86 6.53 -11.71
N LEU A 8 -11.76 5.64 -10.71
CA LEU A 8 -12.91 4.92 -10.19
C LEU A 8 -13.84 5.82 -9.35
N GLU A 9 -13.26 6.61 -8.44
CA GLU A 9 -14.02 7.50 -7.57
C GLU A 9 -14.79 8.59 -8.35
N LEU A 10 -14.20 9.10 -9.42
CA LEU A 10 -14.76 10.17 -10.24
C LEU A 10 -15.54 9.65 -11.46
N GLU A 11 -15.73 8.35 -11.63
CA GLU A 11 -16.43 7.78 -12.79
C GLU A 11 -17.81 8.39 -12.98
N HIS A 12 -18.54 8.68 -11.90
CA HIS A 12 -19.84 9.31 -11.93
C HIS A 12 -19.86 10.75 -12.48
N ILE A 13 -18.68 11.41 -12.49
CA ILE A 13 -18.46 12.76 -13.04
C ILE A 13 -17.86 12.68 -14.46
N LEU A 14 -16.82 11.85 -14.61
CA LEU A 14 -16.07 11.74 -15.87
C LEU A 14 -16.81 10.98 -16.95
N GLY A 15 -17.72 10.09 -16.56
CA GLY A 15 -18.39 9.15 -17.45
C GLY A 15 -17.58 7.86 -17.65
N LYS A 16 -18.31 6.76 -17.80
CA LYS A 16 -17.76 5.42 -17.90
C LYS A 16 -16.77 5.26 -19.07
N GLU A 17 -17.11 5.78 -20.23
CA GLU A 17 -16.30 5.68 -21.46
C GLU A 17 -14.91 6.29 -21.25
N LYS A 18 -14.84 7.47 -20.63
CA LYS A 18 -13.59 8.14 -20.38
C LYS A 18 -12.70 7.39 -19.37
N VAL A 19 -13.28 6.78 -18.35
CA VAL A 19 -12.55 5.95 -17.40
C VAL A 19 -11.99 4.70 -18.08
N GLU A 20 -12.77 4.07 -18.97
CA GLU A 20 -12.34 2.90 -19.75
C GLU A 20 -11.15 3.20 -20.69
N GLU A 21 -10.99 4.43 -21.18
CA GLU A 21 -9.82 4.85 -21.96
C GLU A 21 -8.52 4.86 -21.14
N PHE A 22 -8.59 5.20 -19.84
CA PHE A 22 -7.42 5.28 -18.97
C PHE A 22 -6.98 3.92 -18.40
N ILE A 23 -7.91 3.00 -18.17
CA ILE A 23 -7.65 1.73 -17.48
C ILE A 23 -6.49 0.93 -18.10
N PRO A 24 -6.40 0.70 -19.43
CA PRO A 24 -5.29 -0.07 -20.01
C PRO A 24 -3.93 0.56 -19.74
N THR A 25 -3.81 1.87 -19.88
CA THR A 25 -2.56 2.62 -19.61
C THR A 25 -2.17 2.50 -18.14
N ILE A 26 -3.13 2.67 -17.24
CA ILE A 26 -2.90 2.57 -15.79
C ILE A 26 -2.41 1.16 -15.42
N ILE A 27 -3.06 0.11 -15.93
CA ILE A 27 -2.66 -1.27 -15.68
C ILE A 27 -1.24 -1.51 -16.20
N HIS A 28 -0.97 -1.11 -17.43
CA HIS A 28 0.35 -1.29 -18.03
C HIS A 28 1.45 -0.58 -17.21
N GLU A 29 1.25 0.68 -16.85
CA GLU A 29 2.23 1.41 -16.04
C GLU A 29 2.48 0.72 -14.68
N VAL A 30 1.43 0.43 -13.92
CA VAL A 30 1.56 -0.08 -12.55
C VAL A 30 2.04 -1.54 -12.53
N MET A 31 1.50 -2.38 -13.42
CA MET A 31 1.72 -3.82 -13.35
C MET A 31 2.87 -4.31 -14.22
N ASP A 32 3.31 -3.53 -15.22
CA ASP A 32 4.35 -3.96 -16.14
C ASP A 32 5.58 -3.04 -16.10
N VAL A 33 5.40 -1.69 -16.17
CA VAL A 33 6.53 -0.74 -16.21
C VAL A 33 7.21 -0.62 -14.85
N PHE A 34 6.46 -0.44 -13.78
CA PHE A 34 7.02 -0.30 -12.42
C PHE A 34 7.25 -1.65 -11.72
N TYR A 35 6.73 -2.75 -12.24
CA TYR A 35 6.93 -4.08 -11.67
C TYR A 35 8.24 -4.70 -12.15
N HIS A 36 9.10 -5.11 -11.19
CA HIS A 36 10.35 -5.81 -11.49
C HIS A 36 10.16 -7.33 -11.29
N PRO A 37 10.16 -8.12 -12.37
CA PRO A 37 9.78 -9.53 -12.29
C PRO A 37 10.76 -10.39 -11.47
N ASP A 38 12.08 -10.13 -11.55
CA ASP A 38 13.07 -10.92 -10.80
C ASP A 38 13.04 -10.62 -9.28
N LEU A 39 12.59 -9.44 -8.87
CA LEU A 39 12.41 -9.06 -7.48
C LEU A 39 11.01 -9.38 -6.96
N GLU A 40 10.06 -9.54 -7.88
CA GLU A 40 8.62 -9.64 -7.60
C GLU A 40 8.07 -8.44 -6.79
N LEU A 41 8.64 -7.25 -7.03
CA LEU A 41 8.31 -6.00 -6.33
C LEU A 41 7.95 -4.89 -7.30
N SER A 42 7.14 -3.94 -6.84
CA SER A 42 6.87 -2.69 -7.54
C SER A 42 7.89 -1.64 -7.10
N LEU A 43 8.61 -1.06 -8.06
CA LEU A 43 9.62 -0.03 -7.84
C LEU A 43 8.97 1.34 -7.64
N GLU A 44 9.65 2.24 -6.92
CA GLU A 44 9.21 3.64 -6.77
C GLU A 44 9.60 4.47 -8.00
N ASN A 45 10.71 4.15 -8.63
CA ASN A 45 11.24 4.83 -9.80
C ASN A 45 11.81 3.84 -10.82
N VAL A 46 11.67 4.17 -12.10
CA VAL A 46 12.28 3.46 -13.23
C VAL A 46 12.89 4.48 -14.20
N ASN A 47 13.73 4.04 -15.14
CA ASN A 47 14.19 4.86 -16.23
C ASN A 47 13.02 5.22 -17.19
N GLU A 48 13.18 6.22 -18.05
CA GLU A 48 12.16 6.65 -19.02
C GLU A 48 11.68 5.51 -19.95
N ASP A 49 12.54 4.54 -20.21
CA ASP A 49 12.23 3.34 -21.02
C ASP A 49 11.63 2.19 -20.20
N GLY A 50 11.36 2.41 -18.90
CA GLY A 50 10.83 1.39 -17.98
C GLY A 50 11.89 0.43 -17.43
N SER A 51 13.16 0.55 -17.82
CA SER A 51 14.23 -0.33 -17.31
C SER A 51 14.61 0.01 -15.86
N PHE A 52 15.14 -1.00 -15.15
CA PHE A 52 15.65 -0.81 -13.80
C PHE A 52 16.84 0.16 -13.77
N SER A 53 16.80 1.10 -12.85
CA SER A 53 17.91 2.01 -12.56
C SER A 53 18.65 1.58 -11.31
N ASP A 54 19.97 1.35 -11.42
CA ASP A 54 20.84 1.03 -10.27
C ASP A 54 21.35 2.31 -9.55
N SER A 55 20.52 3.34 -9.52
CA SER A 55 20.74 4.55 -8.70
C SER A 55 20.11 4.39 -7.33
N PHE A 56 20.37 5.31 -6.40
CA PHE A 56 19.70 5.35 -5.11
C PHE A 56 18.18 5.45 -5.24
N GLU A 57 17.72 6.27 -6.17
CA GLU A 57 16.28 6.46 -6.45
C GLU A 57 15.67 5.22 -7.11
N GLY A 58 16.37 4.61 -8.08
CA GLY A 58 15.86 3.45 -8.80
C GLY A 58 15.83 2.16 -7.98
N ARG A 59 16.65 2.07 -6.93
CA ARG A 59 16.62 0.95 -5.99
C ARG A 59 15.63 1.15 -4.84
N LEU A 60 15.01 2.33 -4.74
CA LEU A 60 14.12 2.65 -3.66
C LEU A 60 12.79 1.90 -3.79
N ILE A 61 12.36 1.30 -2.70
CA ILE A 61 11.02 0.74 -2.50
C ILE A 61 10.32 1.54 -1.42
N ASN A 62 9.09 1.95 -1.69
CA ASN A 62 8.13 2.39 -0.69
C ASN A 62 7.04 1.30 -0.54
N PRO A 63 7.11 0.45 0.49
CA PRO A 63 6.13 -0.61 0.67
C PRO A 63 4.69 -0.09 0.72
N GLY A 64 4.48 1.07 1.35
CA GLY A 64 3.16 1.70 1.45
C GLY A 64 2.56 2.05 0.09
N HIS A 65 3.32 2.70 -0.79
CA HIS A 65 2.86 3.03 -2.14
C HIS A 65 2.60 1.78 -2.99
N ALA A 66 3.49 0.80 -2.91
CA ALA A 66 3.32 -0.45 -3.64
C ALA A 66 2.05 -1.21 -3.18
N ILE A 67 1.83 -1.32 -1.88
CA ILE A 67 0.64 -1.96 -1.29
C ILE A 67 -0.64 -1.20 -1.66
N GLU A 68 -0.62 0.13 -1.54
CA GLU A 68 -1.77 0.98 -1.93
C GLU A 68 -2.08 0.83 -3.42
N ALA A 69 -1.07 0.84 -4.29
CA ALA A 69 -1.27 0.61 -5.72
C ALA A 69 -1.93 -0.75 -6.00
N MET A 70 -1.56 -1.79 -5.27
CA MET A 70 -2.11 -3.13 -5.51
C MET A 70 -3.59 -3.24 -5.14
N TRP A 71 -4.07 -2.59 -4.07
CA TRP A 71 -5.50 -2.64 -3.83
C TRP A 71 -6.29 -1.77 -4.83
N PHE A 72 -5.72 -0.70 -5.37
CA PHE A 72 -6.31 0.01 -6.50
C PHE A 72 -6.41 -0.89 -7.74
N MET A 73 -5.37 -1.71 -8.01
CA MET A 73 -5.41 -2.68 -9.10
C MET A 73 -6.45 -3.77 -8.88
N MET A 74 -6.66 -4.24 -7.64
CA MET A 74 -7.75 -5.17 -7.32
C MET A 74 -9.13 -4.55 -7.58
N ASP A 75 -9.34 -3.28 -7.25
CA ASP A 75 -10.60 -2.57 -7.53
C ASP A 75 -10.81 -2.41 -9.05
N ILE A 76 -9.78 -2.04 -9.81
CA ILE A 76 -9.83 -2.00 -11.28
C ILE A 76 -10.16 -3.40 -11.83
N GLY A 77 -9.45 -4.43 -11.37
CA GLY A 77 -9.69 -5.81 -11.79
C GLY A 77 -11.12 -6.26 -11.52
N ASN A 78 -11.67 -5.92 -10.37
CA ASN A 78 -13.07 -6.19 -10.03
C ASN A 78 -14.05 -5.45 -10.97
N ARG A 79 -13.78 -4.17 -11.26
CA ARG A 79 -14.59 -3.37 -12.17
C ARG A 79 -14.62 -3.92 -13.60
N ILE A 80 -13.47 -4.34 -14.13
CA ILE A 80 -13.37 -4.92 -15.48
C ILE A 80 -13.58 -6.44 -15.52
N LYS A 81 -13.80 -7.07 -14.35
CA LYS A 81 -13.99 -8.53 -14.17
C LYS A 81 -12.75 -9.35 -14.58
N ASP A 82 -11.57 -8.81 -14.41
CA ASP A 82 -10.30 -9.49 -14.64
C ASP A 82 -9.76 -10.12 -13.35
N LYS A 83 -10.04 -11.40 -13.17
CA LYS A 83 -9.58 -12.17 -12.01
C LYS A 83 -8.05 -12.37 -12.00
N ASN A 84 -7.41 -12.41 -13.17
CA ASN A 84 -5.96 -12.59 -13.24
C ASN A 84 -5.24 -11.33 -12.71
N LEU A 85 -5.74 -10.14 -13.07
CA LEU A 85 -5.25 -8.89 -12.52
C LEU A 85 -5.37 -8.85 -10.99
N ILE A 86 -6.53 -9.26 -10.46
CA ILE A 86 -6.78 -9.32 -9.00
C ILE A 86 -5.77 -10.25 -8.32
N HIS A 87 -5.59 -11.47 -8.83
CA HIS A 87 -4.65 -12.44 -8.25
C HIS A 87 -3.21 -11.93 -8.31
N ARG A 88 -2.79 -11.38 -9.47
CA ARG A 88 -1.44 -10.82 -9.64
C ARG A 88 -1.19 -9.65 -8.67
N ALA A 89 -2.13 -8.73 -8.55
CA ALA A 89 -2.02 -7.62 -7.61
C ALA A 89 -1.94 -8.10 -6.15
N LYS A 90 -2.78 -9.08 -5.77
CA LYS A 90 -2.73 -9.71 -4.44
C LYS A 90 -1.37 -10.36 -4.16
N ASP A 91 -0.78 -11.08 -5.12
CA ASP A 91 0.51 -11.73 -4.93
C ASP A 91 1.66 -10.71 -4.79
N ILE A 92 1.68 -9.64 -5.59
CA ILE A 92 2.63 -8.54 -5.46
C ILE A 92 2.48 -7.83 -4.11
N MET A 93 1.27 -7.59 -3.65
CA MET A 93 0.98 -7.01 -2.32
C MET A 93 1.55 -7.88 -1.20
N LEU A 94 1.29 -9.20 -1.21
CA LEU A 94 1.82 -10.13 -0.21
C LEU A 94 3.35 -10.17 -0.23
N ARG A 95 3.95 -10.22 -1.41
CA ARG A 95 5.41 -10.18 -1.57
C ARG A 95 6.00 -8.88 -1.02
N THR A 96 5.34 -7.75 -1.29
CA THR A 96 5.76 -6.45 -0.77
C THR A 96 5.68 -6.39 0.76
N LEU A 97 4.63 -6.96 1.35
CA LEU A 97 4.51 -7.07 2.81
C LEU A 97 5.61 -7.91 3.43
N GLU A 98 5.89 -9.08 2.87
CA GLU A 98 6.97 -9.96 3.32
C GLU A 98 8.33 -9.23 3.25
N TYR A 99 8.59 -8.51 2.16
CA TYR A 99 9.81 -7.74 1.97
C TYR A 99 9.90 -6.54 2.90
N GLY A 100 8.78 -5.83 3.09
CA GLY A 100 8.69 -4.58 3.84
C GLY A 100 8.54 -4.73 5.36
N TRP A 101 8.31 -5.94 5.86
CA TRP A 101 8.09 -6.17 7.28
C TRP A 101 9.39 -6.21 8.08
N ASP A 102 9.46 -5.45 9.17
CA ASP A 102 10.59 -5.51 10.10
C ASP A 102 10.48 -6.75 11.00
N ASN A 103 11.29 -7.78 10.74
CA ASN A 103 11.26 -9.01 11.50
C ASN A 103 11.89 -8.90 12.91
N GLU A 104 12.54 -7.77 13.23
CA GLU A 104 13.15 -7.53 14.54
C GLU A 104 12.21 -6.76 15.48
N HIS A 105 11.47 -5.78 14.96
CA HIS A 105 10.65 -4.85 15.74
C HIS A 105 9.19 -4.80 15.29
N ASP A 106 8.80 -5.64 14.35
CA ASP A 106 7.50 -5.62 13.69
C ASP A 106 7.17 -4.30 12.96
N GLY A 107 6.03 -4.26 12.28
CA GLY A 107 5.61 -3.12 11.49
C GLY A 107 6.30 -3.01 10.13
N ILE A 108 5.73 -2.21 9.25
CA ILE A 108 6.18 -2.03 7.86
C ILE A 108 7.15 -0.87 7.78
N PHE A 109 8.33 -1.07 7.20
CA PHE A 109 9.30 0.00 6.92
C PHE A 109 8.70 1.04 5.98
N TYR A 110 9.17 2.29 6.12
CA TYR A 110 8.75 3.36 5.24
C TYR A 110 9.43 3.26 3.87
N PHE A 111 10.75 3.11 3.86
CA PHE A 111 11.53 2.89 2.64
C PHE A 111 12.52 1.75 2.80
N LEU A 112 12.86 1.10 1.70
CA LEU A 112 13.91 0.08 1.61
C LEU A 112 14.68 0.24 0.30
N ASP A 113 15.90 -0.27 0.25
CA ASP A 113 16.72 -0.41 -0.97
C ASP A 113 16.71 -1.87 -1.40
N VAL A 114 16.44 -2.17 -2.68
CA VAL A 114 16.34 -3.55 -3.18
C VAL A 114 17.63 -4.35 -3.07
N LYS A 115 18.77 -3.69 -2.88
CA LYS A 115 20.06 -4.33 -2.64
C LYS A 115 20.44 -4.38 -1.15
N GLY A 116 19.55 -3.94 -0.26
CA GLY A 116 19.78 -3.93 1.18
C GLY A 116 20.74 -2.84 1.67
N TYR A 117 21.02 -1.84 0.85
CA TYR A 117 21.75 -0.66 1.30
C TYR A 117 20.85 0.27 2.11
N PRO A 118 21.41 1.11 3.00
CA PRO A 118 20.63 2.18 3.63
C PRO A 118 20.08 3.15 2.57
N PRO A 119 18.78 3.42 2.54
CA PRO A 119 18.23 4.46 1.68
C PRO A 119 18.78 5.85 2.04
N GLN A 120 18.72 6.80 1.09
CA GLN A 120 19.07 8.21 1.36
C GLN A 120 18.04 8.91 2.26
N GLN A 121 16.81 8.43 2.30
CA GLN A 121 15.75 8.94 3.15
C GLN A 121 16.08 8.62 4.61
N LEU A 122 16.38 9.65 5.41
CA LEU A 122 16.79 9.49 6.82
C LEU A 122 15.70 8.85 7.68
N GLU A 123 14.43 8.96 7.26
CA GLU A 123 13.25 8.38 7.90
C GLU A 123 12.91 6.96 7.42
N TRP A 124 13.79 6.29 6.69
CA TRP A 124 13.51 5.01 6.03
C TRP A 124 13.02 3.90 6.98
N ASP A 125 13.53 3.87 8.19
CA ASP A 125 13.20 2.85 9.19
C ASP A 125 12.01 3.22 10.09
N GLN A 126 11.40 4.38 9.88
CA GLN A 126 10.21 4.78 10.62
C GLN A 126 9.00 3.93 10.23
N LYS A 127 8.04 3.86 11.15
CA LYS A 127 6.74 3.23 10.92
C LYS A 127 5.69 4.34 10.82
N LEU A 128 5.01 4.42 9.68
CA LEU A 128 4.03 5.47 9.42
C LEU A 128 2.60 4.91 9.45
N TRP A 129 1.67 5.69 9.98
CA TRP A 129 0.26 5.34 10.13
C TRP A 129 -0.40 4.91 8.82
N TRP A 130 -0.13 5.69 7.73
CA TRP A 130 -0.79 5.49 6.46
C TRP A 130 -0.38 4.18 5.78
N VAL A 131 0.87 3.80 5.87
CA VAL A 131 1.39 2.54 5.32
C VAL A 131 0.63 1.35 5.91
N HIS A 132 0.39 1.38 7.22
CA HIS A 132 -0.27 0.28 7.92
C HIS A 132 -1.78 0.22 7.64
N VAL A 133 -2.48 1.37 7.58
CA VAL A 133 -3.91 1.35 7.27
C VAL A 133 -4.18 1.00 5.80
N GLU A 134 -3.32 1.40 4.86
CA GLU A 134 -3.41 0.98 3.47
C GLU A 134 -3.17 -0.54 3.32
N ALA A 135 -2.23 -1.09 4.09
CA ALA A 135 -2.02 -2.53 4.14
C ALA A 135 -3.26 -3.29 4.63
N LEU A 136 -3.96 -2.78 5.64
CA LEU A 136 -5.22 -3.38 6.09
C LEU A 136 -6.30 -3.39 5.00
N VAL A 137 -6.44 -2.31 4.23
CA VAL A 137 -7.37 -2.26 3.10
C VAL A 137 -6.99 -3.30 2.05
N ALA A 138 -5.72 -3.33 1.66
CA ALA A 138 -5.21 -4.24 0.63
C ALA A 138 -5.43 -5.72 1.03
N LEU A 139 -5.16 -6.06 2.28
CA LEU A 139 -5.32 -7.41 2.82
C LEU A 139 -6.79 -7.83 2.93
N ALA A 140 -7.67 -6.95 3.40
CA ALA A 140 -9.11 -7.21 3.45
C ALA A 140 -9.67 -7.47 2.04
N LYS A 141 -9.35 -6.62 1.06
CA LYS A 141 -9.76 -6.79 -0.34
C LYS A 141 -9.14 -8.04 -0.97
N GLY A 142 -7.86 -8.30 -0.73
CA GLY A 142 -7.19 -9.51 -1.19
C GLY A 142 -7.90 -10.77 -0.72
N PHE A 143 -8.27 -10.84 0.56
CA PHE A 143 -9.05 -11.94 1.12
C PHE A 143 -10.45 -12.04 0.52
N GLN A 144 -11.18 -10.91 0.44
CA GLN A 144 -12.52 -10.84 -0.12
C GLN A 144 -12.57 -11.40 -1.56
N HIS A 145 -11.63 -10.99 -2.40
CA HIS A 145 -11.65 -11.36 -3.82
C HIS A 145 -11.11 -12.77 -4.11
N THR A 146 -10.22 -13.30 -3.26
CA THR A 146 -9.48 -14.53 -3.57
C THR A 146 -9.67 -15.66 -2.56
N GLY A 147 -10.11 -15.36 -1.33
CA GLY A 147 -10.17 -16.33 -0.23
C GLY A 147 -8.80 -16.78 0.27
N ASP A 148 -7.70 -16.12 -0.14
CA ASP A 148 -6.34 -16.51 0.25
C ASP A 148 -6.10 -16.25 1.74
N MET A 149 -5.92 -17.32 2.51
CA MET A 149 -5.74 -17.24 3.97
C MET A 149 -4.51 -16.45 4.38
N ARG A 150 -3.48 -16.35 3.53
CA ARG A 150 -2.30 -15.50 3.80
C ARG A 150 -2.70 -14.04 4.00
N CYS A 151 -3.71 -13.56 3.25
CA CYS A 151 -4.21 -12.21 3.43
C CYS A 151 -4.82 -12.01 4.82
N LYS A 152 -5.57 -13.00 5.32
CA LYS A 152 -6.15 -12.94 6.67
C LYS A 152 -5.07 -12.99 7.75
N GLU A 153 -4.10 -13.88 7.63
CA GLU A 153 -2.99 -14.01 8.58
C GLU A 153 -2.17 -12.72 8.68
N TRP A 154 -1.86 -12.11 7.53
CA TRP A 154 -1.21 -10.81 7.48
C TRP A 154 -2.10 -9.68 8.01
N PHE A 155 -3.41 -9.73 7.73
CA PHE A 155 -4.35 -8.74 8.26
C PHE A 155 -4.33 -8.73 9.78
N ASP A 156 -4.44 -9.90 10.42
CA ASP A 156 -4.40 -10.03 11.87
C ASP A 156 -3.09 -9.45 12.42
N LYS A 157 -1.95 -9.81 11.82
CA LYS A 157 -0.62 -9.34 12.25
C LYS A 157 -0.47 -7.82 12.11
N VAL A 158 -0.84 -7.24 10.97
CA VAL A 158 -0.77 -5.79 10.74
C VAL A 158 -1.76 -5.05 11.62
N HIS A 159 -2.97 -5.59 11.82
CA HIS A 159 -3.99 -5.01 12.70
C HIS A 159 -3.49 -4.92 14.14
N ASP A 160 -2.97 -6.01 14.69
CA ASP A 160 -2.48 -6.05 16.06
C ASP A 160 -1.34 -5.06 16.30
N TYR A 161 -0.38 -4.99 15.36
CA TYR A 161 0.68 -3.98 15.41
C TYR A 161 0.10 -2.57 15.37
N THR A 162 -0.80 -2.30 14.44
CA THR A 162 -1.35 -0.97 14.19
C THR A 162 -2.11 -0.44 15.41
N TRP A 163 -2.99 -1.24 15.99
CA TRP A 163 -3.78 -0.83 17.15
C TRP A 163 -2.97 -0.71 18.43
N SER A 164 -1.91 -1.51 18.56
CA SER A 164 -1.04 -1.48 19.74
C SER A 164 -0.11 -0.27 19.77
N HIS A 165 0.34 0.22 18.59
CA HIS A 165 1.39 1.22 18.52
C HIS A 165 0.90 2.61 18.10
N PHE A 166 -0.05 2.71 17.17
CA PHE A 166 -0.48 4.02 16.66
C PHE A 166 -1.63 4.64 17.45
N LYS A 167 -2.52 3.83 18.04
CA LYS A 167 -3.69 4.33 18.74
C LYS A 167 -3.30 5.04 20.04
N ASP A 168 -3.75 6.30 20.21
CA ASP A 168 -3.66 6.97 21.51
C ASP A 168 -4.78 6.46 22.43
N GLN A 169 -4.39 5.73 23.47
CA GLN A 169 -5.32 5.13 24.41
C GLN A 169 -5.97 6.16 25.35
N GLN A 170 -5.35 7.33 25.52
CA GLN A 170 -5.82 8.35 26.46
C GLN A 170 -6.77 9.35 25.82
N TYR A 171 -6.41 9.85 24.63
CA TYR A 171 -7.15 10.95 23.99
C TYR A 171 -7.80 10.56 22.66
N GLY A 172 -7.70 9.29 22.28
CA GLY A 172 -8.21 8.82 20.98
C GLY A 172 -7.39 9.29 19.80
N GLU A 173 -7.83 8.97 18.59
CA GLU A 173 -7.11 9.16 17.35
C GLU A 173 -5.73 8.45 17.35
N TRP A 174 -4.93 8.61 16.31
CA TRP A 174 -3.68 7.89 16.13
C TRP A 174 -2.50 8.83 15.99
N PHE A 175 -1.36 8.45 16.60
CA PHE A 175 -0.08 9.05 16.27
C PHE A 175 0.29 8.75 14.81
N GLY A 176 1.05 9.63 14.16
CA GLY A 176 1.40 9.45 12.75
C GLY A 176 2.74 8.77 12.55
N TYR A 177 3.66 8.96 13.47
CA TYR A 177 5.08 8.67 13.27
C TYR A 177 5.64 7.92 14.46
N LEU A 178 6.09 6.70 14.21
CA LEU A 178 6.80 5.88 15.18
C LEU A 178 8.25 5.71 14.73
N ASN A 179 9.16 5.55 15.68
CA ASN A 179 10.51 5.11 15.37
C ASN A 179 10.50 3.61 14.99
N ARG A 180 11.65 3.05 14.62
CA ARG A 180 11.77 1.64 14.22
C ARG A 180 11.24 0.67 15.28
N ARG A 181 11.37 1.01 16.57
CA ARG A 181 10.94 0.16 17.70
C ARG A 181 9.43 0.27 18.03
N GLY A 182 8.68 1.05 17.25
CA GLY A 182 7.24 1.25 17.48
C GLY A 182 6.92 2.29 18.56
N GLU A 183 7.91 3.07 19.04
CA GLU A 183 7.69 4.14 20.00
C GLU A 183 7.29 5.44 19.29
N VAL A 184 6.40 6.22 19.90
CA VAL A 184 5.92 7.50 19.33
C VAL A 184 7.09 8.46 19.13
N LEU A 185 7.42 8.75 17.89
CA LEU A 185 8.49 9.67 17.51
C LEU A 185 8.03 11.12 17.57
N LEU A 186 6.82 11.38 17.05
CA LEU A 186 6.20 12.70 17.08
C LEU A 186 4.80 12.59 17.70
N PRO A 187 4.52 13.26 18.81
CA PRO A 187 3.21 13.21 19.47
C PRO A 187 2.13 14.02 18.73
N LEU A 188 2.31 14.22 17.42
CA LEU A 188 1.36 14.92 16.56
C LEU A 188 0.34 13.95 16.01
N LYS A 189 -0.94 14.32 16.09
CA LYS A 189 -2.07 13.59 15.50
C LYS A 189 -2.57 14.21 14.20
N GLY A 190 -2.12 15.39 13.87
CA GLY A 190 -2.36 16.09 12.61
C GLY A 190 -1.18 16.95 12.23
N GLY A 191 -1.02 17.27 10.96
CA GLY A 191 0.10 18.04 10.46
C GLY A 191 0.08 18.18 8.94
N LYS A 192 1.20 18.64 8.38
CA LYS A 192 1.32 18.84 6.93
C LYS A 192 0.99 17.58 6.12
N TRP A 193 1.36 16.41 6.61
CA TRP A 193 1.23 15.13 5.88
C TRP A 193 0.10 14.25 6.43
N LYS A 194 -0.20 14.34 7.73
CA LYS A 194 -1.26 13.56 8.37
C LYS A 194 -2.51 14.43 8.50
N GLY A 195 -3.42 14.28 7.55
CA GLY A 195 -4.76 14.88 7.57
C GLY A 195 -5.85 13.83 7.79
N CYS A 196 -7.10 14.27 7.64
CA CYS A 196 -8.28 13.40 7.69
C CYS A 196 -8.50 12.70 6.33
N PHE A 197 -7.55 11.84 5.92
CA PHE A 197 -7.64 11.10 4.66
C PHE A 197 -7.45 9.60 4.88
N HIS A 198 -6.21 9.15 5.12
CA HIS A 198 -5.92 7.70 5.16
C HIS A 198 -6.72 6.95 6.23
N ILE A 199 -6.78 7.45 7.48
CA ILE A 199 -7.46 6.72 8.56
C ILE A 199 -8.95 6.56 8.27
N PRO A 200 -9.76 7.63 8.07
CA PRO A 200 -11.19 7.45 7.86
C PRO A 200 -11.52 6.72 6.56
N ARG A 201 -10.77 6.96 5.48
CA ARG A 201 -10.94 6.23 4.21
C ARG A 201 -10.67 4.74 4.41
N SER A 202 -9.55 4.39 5.01
CA SER A 202 -9.16 3.00 5.18
C SER A 202 -10.09 2.25 6.13
N LEU A 203 -10.49 2.85 7.25
CA LEU A 203 -11.47 2.25 8.16
C LEU A 203 -12.81 2.03 7.46
N TYR A 204 -13.26 2.98 6.65
CA TYR A 204 -14.49 2.84 5.86
C TYR A 204 -14.35 1.71 4.82
N GLN A 205 -13.26 1.66 4.07
CA GLN A 205 -13.00 0.63 3.07
C GLN A 205 -12.94 -0.77 3.71
N VAL A 206 -12.21 -0.92 4.82
CA VAL A 206 -12.14 -2.20 5.55
C VAL A 206 -13.52 -2.61 6.06
N TRP A 207 -14.25 -1.68 6.69
CA TRP A 207 -15.62 -1.95 7.16
C TRP A 207 -16.51 -2.42 6.03
N LYS A 208 -16.58 -1.70 4.90
CA LYS A 208 -17.38 -2.10 3.74
C LYS A 208 -16.98 -3.45 3.16
N THR A 209 -15.69 -3.75 3.13
CA THR A 209 -15.19 -5.05 2.68
C THR A 209 -15.65 -6.18 3.62
N LEU A 210 -15.52 -5.98 4.93
CA LEU A 210 -15.93 -6.98 5.93
C LEU A 210 -17.45 -7.23 5.98
N GLU A 211 -18.29 -6.23 5.65
CA GLU A 211 -19.74 -6.42 5.54
C GLU A 211 -20.15 -7.40 4.43
N THR A 212 -19.27 -7.68 3.49
CA THR A 212 -19.55 -8.54 2.31
C THR A 212 -18.91 -9.91 2.39
N LEU A 213 -18.17 -10.21 3.45
CA LEU A 213 -17.60 -11.52 3.76
C LEU A 213 -18.60 -12.39 4.52
#